data_80f46adf8b9da9ee24da641d22469dd2
#
_entry.id   80f46adf8b9da9ee24da641d22469dd2
#
_cell.length_a   1.000
_cell.length_b   1.000
_cell.length_c   1.000
_cell.angle_alpha   90.00
_cell.angle_beta   90.00
_cell.angle_gamma   90.00
#
_symmetry.space_group_name_H-M   'P 1'
#
loop_
_entity.id
_entity.type
_entity.pdbx_description
1 polymer ?
#
loop_
_entity_poly.entity_id
_entity_poly.type
_entity_poly.pdbx_seq_one_letter_code
_entity_poly.pdbx_strand_id
1 'polypeptide(L)'
;MRDAIDFSTLRREYETAGLRRAEMHPDPIEQFATWFSTAVHSGLPDANAMTLATATKSGKPSARVVLLKGFDQRGFVFFTNYDSDKGRELKANPFAALAIYWMPLERQVRISGRVEKTSRAESKEYFHSRPRGSQLGAWVSRQSEVIDARRILDAKLAEMTERFARQKVLELPPHWGGYRVVPEAIEFWQGRANRLHDRFRYTRQKDGRWNMDRLAP
;
A
#
# COMPACT_ATOMS: atom_id res chain seq x y z
N MET A 1 15.13 -28.59 22.49
CA MET A 1 13.68 -28.31 22.58
C MET A 1 13.51 -26.86 22.24
N ARG A 2 12.60 -26.49 21.30
CA ARG A 2 12.23 -25.07 21.11
C ARG A 2 11.35 -24.71 22.28
N ASP A 3 11.72 -23.67 23.05
CA ASP A 3 10.86 -23.14 24.10
C ASP A 3 9.54 -22.71 23.47
N ALA A 4 8.44 -23.21 24.01
CA ALA A 4 7.11 -22.83 23.54
C ALA A 4 6.86 -21.36 23.87
N ILE A 5 6.59 -20.54 22.86
CA ILE A 5 6.25 -19.12 23.05
C ILE A 5 4.85 -19.06 23.66
N ASP A 6 4.74 -18.49 24.85
CA ASP A 6 3.45 -18.18 25.46
C ASP A 6 2.87 -16.89 24.87
N PHE A 7 1.95 -17.04 23.94
CA PHE A 7 1.27 -15.90 23.29
C PHE A 7 0.41 -15.09 24.25
N SER A 8 0.03 -15.61 25.43
CA SER A 8 -0.76 -14.89 26.42
C SER A 8 0.00 -13.70 27.03
N THR A 9 1.33 -13.77 27.04
CA THR A 9 2.22 -12.72 27.56
C THR A 9 2.50 -11.61 26.57
N LEU A 10 2.17 -11.79 25.27
CA LEU A 10 2.40 -10.81 24.21
C LEU A 10 1.28 -9.76 24.15
N ARG A 11 0.87 -9.24 25.31
CA ARG A 11 -0.15 -8.19 25.41
C ARG A 11 0.52 -6.86 25.68
N ARG A 12 0.08 -5.83 24.94
CA ARG A 12 0.46 -4.44 25.15
C ARG A 12 -0.80 -3.64 25.49
N GLU A 13 -0.74 -2.85 26.54
CA GLU A 13 -1.74 -1.82 26.80
C GLU A 13 -1.47 -0.60 25.92
N TYR A 14 -2.54 0.01 25.44
CA TYR A 14 -2.49 1.23 24.63
C TYR A 14 -2.76 2.43 25.56
N GLU A 15 -1.94 3.48 25.42
CA GLU A 15 -1.93 4.60 26.37
C GLU A 15 -2.38 5.93 25.72
N THR A 16 -2.76 5.93 24.46
CA THR A 16 -3.14 7.15 23.75
C THR A 16 -4.45 7.75 24.27
N ALA A 17 -4.55 9.08 24.15
CA ALA A 17 -5.72 9.86 24.61
C ALA A 17 -7.04 9.53 23.87
N GLY A 18 -6.97 8.72 22.82
CA GLY A 18 -8.11 8.35 22.00
C GLY A 18 -8.39 9.33 20.86
N LEU A 19 -9.56 9.17 20.22
CA LEU A 19 -9.96 9.95 19.07
C LEU A 19 -11.42 10.36 19.18
N ARG A 20 -11.70 11.66 19.05
CA ARG A 20 -13.05 12.22 19.12
C ARG A 20 -13.53 12.64 17.75
N ARG A 21 -14.84 12.53 17.50
CA ARG A 21 -15.48 12.93 16.24
C ARG A 21 -15.15 14.37 15.83
N ALA A 22 -15.13 15.27 16.80
CA ALA A 22 -14.85 16.69 16.60
C ALA A 22 -13.39 16.97 16.14
N GLU A 23 -12.49 16.01 16.32
CA GLU A 23 -11.08 16.09 15.92
C GLU A 23 -10.84 15.51 14.52
N MET A 24 -11.85 14.88 13.95
CA MET A 24 -11.76 14.27 12.62
C MET A 24 -12.07 15.29 11.52
N HIS A 25 -11.21 15.33 10.50
CA HIS A 25 -11.47 16.17 9.34
C HIS A 25 -12.68 15.64 8.55
N PRO A 26 -13.55 16.51 8.00
CA PRO A 26 -14.69 16.09 7.18
C PRO A 26 -14.29 15.29 5.93
N ASP A 27 -13.14 15.62 5.34
CA ASP A 27 -12.55 14.92 4.21
C ASP A 27 -11.54 13.86 4.71
N PRO A 28 -11.75 12.55 4.43
CA PRO A 28 -10.86 11.50 4.87
C PRO A 28 -9.47 11.51 4.21
N ILE A 29 -9.30 12.15 3.05
CA ILE A 29 -7.99 12.31 2.41
C ILE A 29 -7.15 13.31 3.21
N GLU A 30 -7.74 14.41 3.66
CA GLU A 30 -7.07 15.39 4.52
C GLU A 30 -6.80 14.80 5.93
N GLN A 31 -7.73 13.98 6.44
CA GLN A 31 -7.49 13.22 7.68
C GLN A 31 -6.29 12.27 7.52
N PHE A 32 -6.20 11.58 6.40
CA PHE A 32 -5.06 10.72 6.09
C PHE A 32 -3.76 11.52 5.98
N ALA A 33 -3.78 12.66 5.28
CA ALA A 33 -2.62 13.53 5.13
C ALA A 33 -2.06 13.96 6.49
N THR A 34 -2.93 14.36 7.42
CA THR A 34 -2.56 14.74 8.78
C THR A 34 -1.90 13.59 9.54
N TRP A 35 -2.48 12.40 9.50
CA TRP A 35 -1.94 11.24 10.20
C TRP A 35 -0.64 10.72 9.57
N PHE A 36 -0.57 10.71 8.25
CA PHE A 36 0.62 10.32 7.51
C PHE A 36 1.79 11.27 7.78
N SER A 37 1.53 12.59 7.77
CA SER A 37 2.51 13.61 8.14
C SER A 37 3.05 13.37 9.57
N THR A 38 2.16 13.10 10.53
CA THR A 38 2.56 12.74 11.90
C THR A 38 3.48 11.53 11.91
N ALA A 39 3.13 10.48 11.17
CA ALA A 39 3.93 9.25 11.11
C ALA A 39 5.33 9.50 10.52
N VAL A 40 5.43 10.29 9.46
CA VAL A 40 6.71 10.66 8.85
C VAL A 40 7.57 11.49 9.79
N HIS A 41 7.00 12.52 10.43
CA HIS A 41 7.74 13.39 11.36
C HIS A 41 8.09 12.69 12.69
N SER A 42 7.43 11.62 13.05
CA SER A 42 7.82 10.78 14.19
C SER A 42 9.05 9.91 13.91
N GLY A 43 9.66 10.01 12.74
CA GLY A 43 10.85 9.24 12.38
C GLY A 43 10.58 7.74 12.18
N LEU A 44 9.33 7.34 11.94
CA LEU A 44 8.99 5.93 11.70
C LEU A 44 9.63 5.45 10.41
N PRO A 45 10.40 4.37 10.42
CA PRO A 45 10.91 3.76 9.21
C PRO A 45 9.73 3.28 8.35
N ASP A 46 9.87 3.45 7.04
CA ASP A 46 8.88 2.99 6.06
C ASP A 46 7.42 3.37 6.42
N ALA A 47 7.20 4.61 6.90
CA ALA A 47 5.85 5.11 7.25
C ALA A 47 4.84 4.93 6.11
N ASN A 48 5.31 4.80 4.88
CA ASN A 48 4.53 4.55 3.67
C ASN A 48 4.38 3.07 3.30
N ALA A 49 4.89 2.14 4.11
CA ALA A 49 4.65 0.72 3.91
C ALA A 49 3.19 0.38 4.22
N MET A 50 2.56 -0.38 3.34
CA MET A 50 1.17 -0.78 3.49
C MET A 50 0.95 -2.23 3.03
N THR A 51 0.11 -2.95 3.73
CA THR A 51 -0.38 -4.24 3.26
C THR A 51 -1.42 -4.02 2.19
N LEU A 52 -1.17 -4.57 1.00
CA LEU A 52 -2.14 -4.65 -0.09
C LEU A 52 -2.78 -6.04 -0.09
N ALA A 53 -4.07 -6.11 0.14
CA ALA A 53 -4.87 -7.31 -0.04
C ALA A 53 -5.60 -7.25 -1.39
N THR A 54 -5.51 -8.35 -2.14
CA THR A 54 -6.19 -8.57 -3.42
C THR A 54 -6.86 -9.94 -3.39
N ALA A 55 -7.75 -10.21 -4.32
CA ALA A 55 -8.40 -11.52 -4.40
C ALA A 55 -8.55 -11.96 -5.86
N THR A 56 -8.56 -13.27 -6.08
CA THR A 56 -8.90 -13.85 -7.37
C THR A 56 -10.36 -13.56 -7.72
N LYS A 57 -10.77 -13.85 -8.97
CA LYS A 57 -12.18 -13.76 -9.39
C LYS A 57 -13.10 -14.66 -8.54
N SER A 58 -12.59 -15.77 -8.02
CA SER A 58 -13.32 -16.68 -7.11
C SER A 58 -13.30 -16.27 -5.65
N GLY A 59 -12.69 -15.10 -5.30
CA GLY A 59 -12.65 -14.58 -3.94
C GLY A 59 -11.49 -15.09 -3.09
N LYS A 60 -10.57 -15.94 -3.61
CA LYS A 60 -9.39 -16.39 -2.85
C LYS A 60 -8.46 -15.20 -2.57
N PRO A 61 -8.24 -14.82 -1.29
CA PRO A 61 -7.45 -13.64 -0.94
C PRO A 61 -5.96 -13.92 -0.97
N SER A 62 -5.19 -12.86 -1.21
CA SER A 62 -3.75 -12.83 -1.00
C SER A 62 -3.32 -11.46 -0.50
N ALA A 63 -2.22 -11.39 0.26
CA ALA A 63 -1.71 -10.14 0.82
C ALA A 63 -0.19 -10.05 0.72
N ARG A 64 0.33 -8.83 0.61
CA ARG A 64 1.77 -8.49 0.61
C ARG A 64 1.96 -7.04 1.00
N VAL A 65 3.18 -6.70 1.41
CA VAL A 65 3.55 -5.32 1.64
C VAL A 65 3.92 -4.66 0.31
N VAL A 66 3.43 -3.44 0.10
CA VAL A 66 3.82 -2.53 -0.97
C VAL A 66 4.04 -1.13 -0.39
N LEU A 67 4.63 -0.21 -1.16
CA LEU A 67 4.85 1.16 -0.70
C LEU A 67 3.84 2.11 -1.32
N LEU A 68 3.19 2.93 -0.50
CA LEU A 68 2.44 4.09 -0.95
C LEU A 68 3.41 5.08 -1.63
N LYS A 69 3.09 5.50 -2.84
CA LYS A 69 3.93 6.39 -3.66
C LYS A 69 3.26 7.72 -4.00
N GLY A 70 2.03 7.87 -3.62
CA GLY A 70 1.26 9.11 -3.72
C GLY A 70 -0.19 8.89 -3.31
N PHE A 71 -0.84 9.96 -2.91
CA PHE A 71 -2.29 10.00 -2.69
C PHE A 71 -2.80 11.39 -2.99
N ASP A 72 -4.00 11.46 -3.46
CA ASP A 72 -4.75 12.68 -3.74
C ASP A 72 -6.26 12.40 -3.63
N GLN A 73 -7.10 13.36 -3.98
CA GLN A 73 -8.57 13.20 -3.94
C GLN A 73 -9.09 12.07 -4.84
N ARG A 74 -8.29 11.58 -5.77
CA ARG A 74 -8.62 10.42 -6.62
C ARG A 74 -8.32 9.09 -5.94
N GLY A 75 -7.39 9.05 -4.95
CA GLY A 75 -7.06 7.84 -4.19
C GLY A 75 -5.56 7.61 -3.98
N PHE A 76 -5.19 6.37 -3.69
CA PHE A 76 -3.89 5.94 -3.17
C PHE A 76 -3.11 5.16 -4.23
N VAL A 77 -1.87 5.56 -4.51
CA VAL A 77 -1.08 5.05 -5.64
C VAL A 77 0.08 4.16 -5.16
N PHE A 78 0.24 3.02 -5.79
CA PHE A 78 1.43 2.18 -5.70
C PHE A 78 1.85 1.71 -7.10
N PHE A 79 3.12 1.28 -7.25
CA PHE A 79 3.66 0.81 -8.53
C PHE A 79 4.12 -0.63 -8.42
N THR A 80 3.91 -1.39 -9.48
CA THR A 80 4.24 -2.82 -9.53
C THR A 80 4.39 -3.34 -10.96
N ASN A 81 4.77 -4.61 -11.08
CA ASN A 81 4.69 -5.36 -12.32
C ASN A 81 3.24 -5.85 -12.52
N TYR A 82 2.63 -5.53 -13.65
CA TYR A 82 1.26 -5.88 -14.00
C TYR A 82 1.06 -7.39 -14.22
N ASP A 83 2.14 -8.12 -14.56
CA ASP A 83 2.11 -9.56 -14.76
C ASP A 83 2.37 -10.37 -13.49
N SER A 84 2.60 -9.70 -12.35
CA SER A 84 2.71 -10.35 -11.04
C SER A 84 1.37 -10.93 -10.58
N ASP A 85 1.38 -11.80 -9.54
CA ASP A 85 0.16 -12.37 -8.97
C ASP A 85 -0.88 -11.29 -8.65
N LYS A 86 -0.47 -10.23 -7.92
CA LYS A 86 -1.35 -9.11 -7.61
C LYS A 86 -1.86 -8.39 -8.86
N GLY A 87 -1.03 -8.26 -9.88
CA GLY A 87 -1.42 -7.64 -11.15
C GLY A 87 -2.46 -8.46 -11.90
N ARG A 88 -2.30 -9.79 -11.92
CA ARG A 88 -3.28 -10.72 -12.50
C ARG A 88 -4.59 -10.73 -11.72
N GLU A 89 -4.51 -10.74 -10.37
CA GLU A 89 -5.67 -10.66 -9.48
C GLU A 89 -6.45 -9.37 -9.72
N LEU A 90 -5.77 -8.21 -9.73
CA LEU A 90 -6.41 -6.90 -9.97
C LEU A 90 -7.01 -6.76 -11.37
N LYS A 91 -6.42 -7.41 -12.36
CA LYS A 91 -7.00 -7.47 -13.72
C LYS A 91 -8.32 -8.25 -13.75
N ALA A 92 -8.40 -9.34 -12.96
CA ALA A 92 -9.56 -10.23 -12.91
C ALA A 92 -10.64 -9.77 -11.91
N ASN A 93 -10.23 -9.11 -10.83
CA ASN A 93 -11.06 -8.59 -9.75
C ASN A 93 -10.50 -7.23 -9.30
N PRO A 94 -11.00 -6.11 -9.84
CA PRO A 94 -10.43 -4.78 -9.64
C PRO A 94 -10.85 -4.15 -8.30
N PHE A 95 -10.75 -4.90 -7.20
CA PHE A 95 -10.97 -4.44 -5.84
C PHE A 95 -9.78 -4.78 -4.95
N ALA A 96 -9.44 -3.88 -4.05
CA ALA A 96 -8.37 -4.09 -3.09
C ALA A 96 -8.67 -3.45 -1.74
N ALA A 97 -7.98 -3.94 -0.72
CA ALA A 97 -7.87 -3.26 0.56
C ALA A 97 -6.40 -2.93 0.84
N LEU A 98 -6.17 -1.75 1.42
CA LEU A 98 -4.89 -1.32 1.96
C LEU A 98 -5.01 -1.25 3.48
N ALA A 99 -3.97 -1.67 4.19
CA ALA A 99 -3.87 -1.48 5.63
C ALA A 99 -2.48 -0.91 5.96
N ILE A 100 -2.46 0.19 6.69
CA ILE A 100 -1.26 0.82 7.20
C ILE A 100 -1.33 0.76 8.72
N TYR A 101 -0.27 0.31 9.38
CA TYR A 101 -0.20 0.25 10.83
C TYR A 101 1.06 0.94 11.32
N TRP A 102 0.88 2.04 12.02
CA TRP A 102 1.93 2.80 12.69
C TRP A 102 1.95 2.41 14.18
N MET A 103 2.63 1.29 14.46
CA MET A 103 2.64 0.68 15.80
C MET A 103 3.03 1.66 16.93
N PRO A 104 4.09 2.50 16.81
CA PRO A 104 4.44 3.44 17.88
C PRO A 104 3.41 4.54 18.13
N LEU A 105 2.58 4.84 17.13
CA LEU A 105 1.48 5.81 17.26
C LEU A 105 0.16 5.15 17.65
N GLU A 106 0.14 3.82 17.75
CA GLU A 106 -1.06 3.03 18.01
C GLU A 106 -2.20 3.36 17.03
N ARG A 107 -1.84 3.62 15.76
CA ARG A 107 -2.76 4.04 14.69
C ARG A 107 -2.77 3.04 13.54
N GLN A 108 -3.97 2.78 13.04
CA GLN A 108 -4.16 2.02 11.81
C GLN A 108 -5.09 2.78 10.87
N VAL A 109 -4.78 2.75 9.57
CA VAL A 109 -5.69 3.21 8.52
C VAL A 109 -5.98 2.04 7.59
N ARG A 110 -7.26 1.82 7.30
CA ARG A 110 -7.73 0.82 6.33
C ARG A 110 -8.46 1.54 5.22
N ILE A 111 -8.13 1.18 3.99
CA ILE A 111 -8.71 1.78 2.78
C ILE A 111 -9.21 0.64 1.92
N SER A 112 -10.45 0.69 1.47
CA SER A 112 -10.99 -0.29 0.52
C SER A 112 -11.68 0.41 -0.62
N GLY A 113 -11.58 -0.18 -1.82
CA GLY A 113 -12.22 0.40 -2.99
C GLY A 113 -11.81 -0.26 -4.29
N ARG A 114 -12.27 0.33 -5.38
CA ARG A 114 -11.98 -0.10 -6.73
C ARG A 114 -10.56 0.31 -7.15
N VAL A 115 -9.92 -0.53 -7.94
CA VAL A 115 -8.56 -0.29 -8.43
C VAL A 115 -8.58 0.00 -9.92
N GLU A 116 -7.86 1.04 -10.32
CA GLU A 116 -7.61 1.39 -11.71
C GLU A 116 -6.11 1.54 -11.97
N LYS A 117 -5.69 1.40 -13.23
CA LYS A 117 -4.32 1.71 -13.60
C LYS A 117 -4.12 3.23 -13.63
N THR A 118 -2.97 3.70 -13.17
CA THR A 118 -2.56 5.09 -13.43
C THR A 118 -2.30 5.29 -14.92
N SER A 119 -2.28 6.53 -15.37
CA SER A 119 -1.92 6.85 -16.75
C SER A 119 -0.49 6.38 -17.05
N ARG A 120 -0.21 6.17 -18.34
CA ARG A 120 1.15 5.85 -18.79
C ARG A 120 2.13 6.98 -18.49
N ALA A 121 1.66 8.23 -18.51
CA ALA A 121 2.45 9.41 -18.18
C ALA A 121 2.84 9.42 -16.70
N GLU A 122 1.88 9.22 -15.77
CA GLU A 122 2.16 9.11 -14.32
C GLU A 122 3.13 7.95 -14.04
N SER A 123 2.94 6.80 -14.70
CA SER A 123 3.82 5.64 -14.55
C SER A 123 5.24 5.94 -15.03
N LYS A 124 5.39 6.68 -16.15
CA LYS A 124 6.68 7.05 -16.72
C LYS A 124 7.42 8.05 -15.85
N GLU A 125 6.72 9.05 -15.35
CA GLU A 125 7.27 10.06 -14.43
C GLU A 125 7.85 9.39 -13.18
N TYR A 126 7.06 8.56 -12.51
CA TYR A 126 7.53 7.84 -11.32
C TYR A 126 8.65 6.85 -11.66
N PHE A 127 8.59 6.14 -12.79
CA PHE A 127 9.65 5.22 -13.21
C PHE A 127 10.99 5.93 -13.32
N HIS A 128 11.02 7.13 -13.93
CA HIS A 128 12.24 7.92 -14.12
C HIS A 128 12.75 8.57 -12.84
N SER A 129 11.91 8.81 -11.83
CA SER A 129 12.35 9.30 -10.51
C SER A 129 13.12 8.24 -9.70
N ARG A 130 13.02 6.96 -10.10
CA ARG A 130 13.67 5.84 -9.40
C ARG A 130 15.17 5.78 -9.75
N PRO A 131 16.03 5.33 -8.80
CA PRO A 131 17.42 5.03 -9.10
C PRO A 131 17.55 4.09 -10.31
N ARG A 132 18.58 4.28 -11.14
CA ARG A 132 18.82 3.50 -12.36
C ARG A 132 18.81 1.99 -12.13
N GLY A 133 19.40 1.50 -11.04
CA GLY A 133 19.36 0.07 -10.67
C GLY A 133 17.94 -0.45 -10.47
N SER A 134 17.06 0.37 -9.87
CA SER A 134 15.65 0.02 -9.70
C SER A 134 14.88 0.05 -11.03
N GLN A 135 15.25 0.92 -11.96
CA GLN A 135 14.69 0.94 -13.31
C GLN A 135 15.08 -0.34 -14.08
N LEU A 136 16.36 -0.73 -14.03
CA LEU A 136 16.86 -1.98 -14.61
C LEU A 136 16.16 -3.20 -14.01
N GLY A 137 16.01 -3.24 -12.67
CA GLY A 137 15.30 -4.31 -11.97
C GLY A 137 13.86 -4.52 -12.47
N ALA A 138 13.18 -3.47 -12.92
CA ALA A 138 11.85 -3.59 -13.50
C ALA A 138 11.84 -4.29 -14.87
N TRP A 139 12.91 -4.21 -15.62
CA TRP A 139 13.11 -4.96 -16.88
C TRP A 139 13.53 -6.43 -16.63
N VAL A 140 14.29 -6.65 -15.55
CA VAL A 140 14.85 -7.97 -15.20
C VAL A 140 13.80 -8.91 -14.64
N SER A 141 13.01 -8.42 -13.69
CA SER A 141 12.14 -9.27 -12.90
C SER A 141 10.79 -9.53 -13.57
N ARG A 142 10.54 -10.81 -13.89
CA ARG A 142 9.19 -11.32 -14.11
C ARG A 142 8.58 -11.67 -12.75
N GLN A 143 8.09 -10.65 -12.06
CA GLN A 143 7.65 -10.78 -10.68
C GLN A 143 6.60 -11.89 -10.50
N SER A 144 6.79 -12.73 -9.49
CA SER A 144 5.96 -13.90 -9.12
C SER A 144 6.15 -15.14 -10.00
N GLU A 145 7.02 -15.12 -11.01
CA GLU A 145 7.40 -16.36 -11.73
C GLU A 145 8.36 -17.20 -10.86
N VAL A 146 8.21 -18.50 -10.95
CA VAL A 146 9.15 -19.48 -10.35
C VAL A 146 10.47 -19.43 -11.14
N ILE A 147 11.57 -19.33 -10.42
CA ILE A 147 12.93 -19.39 -10.99
C ILE A 147 13.74 -20.43 -10.22
N ASP A 148 14.58 -21.17 -10.93
CA ASP A 148 15.37 -22.26 -10.33
C ASP A 148 16.50 -21.75 -9.42
N ALA A 149 17.05 -20.56 -9.72
CA ALA A 149 18.16 -20.01 -8.95
C ALA A 149 18.30 -18.50 -9.11
N ARG A 150 18.86 -17.85 -8.09
CA ARG A 150 19.18 -16.42 -8.08
C ARG A 150 20.06 -15.99 -9.26
N ARG A 151 20.99 -16.82 -9.71
CA ARG A 151 21.89 -16.57 -10.86
C ARG A 151 21.13 -16.18 -12.15
N ILE A 152 19.87 -16.61 -12.30
CA ILE A 152 19.02 -16.23 -13.46
C ILE A 152 18.74 -14.73 -13.45
N LEU A 153 18.45 -14.15 -12.27
CA LEU A 153 18.23 -12.70 -12.12
C LEU A 153 19.54 -11.93 -12.32
N ASP A 154 20.64 -12.46 -11.81
CA ASP A 154 21.95 -11.81 -11.90
C ASP A 154 22.44 -11.77 -13.36
N ALA A 155 22.30 -12.86 -14.10
CA ALA A 155 22.61 -12.92 -15.55
C ALA A 155 21.74 -11.93 -16.34
N LYS A 156 20.44 -11.89 -16.04
CA LYS A 156 19.50 -10.98 -16.71
C LYS A 156 19.76 -9.52 -16.38
N LEU A 157 20.22 -9.23 -15.16
CA LEU A 157 20.62 -7.89 -14.76
C LEU A 157 21.86 -7.43 -15.54
N ALA A 158 22.85 -8.32 -15.73
CA ALA A 158 24.04 -8.05 -16.55
C ALA A 158 23.67 -7.76 -18.01
N GLU A 159 22.80 -8.61 -18.62
CA GLU A 159 22.28 -8.43 -19.97
C GLU A 159 21.59 -7.07 -20.13
N MET A 160 20.68 -6.72 -19.21
CA MET A 160 19.94 -5.46 -19.29
C MET A 160 20.86 -4.25 -19.04
N THR A 161 21.85 -4.40 -18.19
CA THR A 161 22.85 -3.35 -17.93
C THR A 161 23.64 -3.03 -19.19
N GLU A 162 24.10 -4.06 -19.92
CA GLU A 162 24.80 -3.92 -21.19
C GLU A 162 23.89 -3.34 -22.29
N ARG A 163 22.70 -3.90 -22.46
CA ARG A 163 21.68 -3.43 -23.41
C ARG A 163 21.39 -1.94 -23.28
N PHE A 164 21.27 -1.46 -22.07
CA PHE A 164 20.94 -0.06 -21.76
C PHE A 164 22.18 0.82 -21.46
N ALA A 165 23.41 0.31 -21.62
CA ALA A 165 24.63 1.03 -21.21
C ALA A 165 24.74 2.43 -21.83
N ARG A 166 24.35 2.59 -23.09
CA ARG A 166 24.42 3.86 -23.82
C ARG A 166 23.18 4.75 -23.67
N GLN A 167 22.13 4.26 -23.00
CA GLN A 167 20.89 5.01 -22.84
C GLN A 167 20.90 5.79 -21.53
N LYS A 168 20.84 7.12 -21.58
CA LYS A 168 20.73 7.98 -20.41
C LYS A 168 19.38 7.82 -19.72
N VAL A 169 18.32 7.66 -20.48
CA VAL A 169 16.92 7.50 -20.00
C VAL A 169 16.42 6.14 -20.46
N LEU A 170 16.03 5.30 -19.51
CA LEU A 170 15.48 3.97 -19.81
C LEU A 170 13.99 4.11 -20.17
N GLU A 171 13.59 3.32 -21.16
CA GLU A 171 12.16 3.19 -21.46
C GLU A 171 11.42 2.51 -20.32
N LEU A 172 10.17 2.94 -20.13
CA LEU A 172 9.26 2.30 -19.18
C LEU A 172 8.84 0.91 -19.72
N PRO A 173 9.08 -0.19 -18.98
CA PRO A 173 8.64 -1.52 -19.42
C PRO A 173 7.12 -1.56 -19.64
N PRO A 174 6.61 -2.29 -20.66
CA PRO A 174 5.17 -2.36 -20.93
C PRO A 174 4.38 -3.03 -19.81
N HIS A 175 5.01 -3.95 -19.09
CA HIS A 175 4.43 -4.72 -17.99
C HIS A 175 4.58 -4.04 -16.62
N TRP A 176 5.05 -2.79 -16.54
CA TRP A 176 5.27 -2.09 -15.28
C TRP A 176 4.54 -0.75 -15.24
N GLY A 177 3.96 -0.41 -14.09
CA GLY A 177 3.28 0.86 -13.88
C GLY A 177 2.53 0.93 -12.57
N GLY A 178 1.70 1.96 -12.43
CA GLY A 178 0.94 2.26 -11.21
C GLY A 178 -0.47 1.70 -11.22
N TYR A 179 -0.93 1.42 -10.03
CA TYR A 179 -2.34 1.25 -9.68
C TYR A 179 -2.77 2.33 -8.69
N ARG A 180 -4.00 2.78 -8.83
CA ARG A 180 -4.69 3.67 -7.90
C ARG A 180 -5.84 2.92 -7.25
N VAL A 181 -5.87 2.87 -5.94
CA VAL A 181 -7.06 2.45 -5.18
C VAL A 181 -7.93 3.68 -5.01
N VAL A 182 -9.06 3.71 -5.72
CA VAL A 182 -10.12 4.73 -5.59
C VAL A 182 -10.95 4.37 -4.37
N PRO A 183 -10.91 5.13 -3.27
CA PRO A 183 -11.50 4.67 -2.03
C PRO A 183 -13.02 4.77 -2.06
N GLU A 184 -13.67 3.68 -1.61
CA GLU A 184 -15.10 3.61 -1.30
C GLU A 184 -15.32 3.71 0.22
N ALA A 185 -14.35 3.23 1.01
CA ALA A 185 -14.33 3.41 2.46
C ALA A 185 -12.91 3.62 2.97
N ILE A 186 -12.77 4.49 3.98
CA ILE A 186 -11.53 4.73 4.73
C ILE A 186 -11.87 4.67 6.23
N GLU A 187 -11.17 3.81 6.96
CA GLU A 187 -11.33 3.66 8.40
C GLU A 187 -10.06 4.10 9.11
N PHE A 188 -10.21 4.93 10.13
CA PHE A 188 -9.18 5.36 11.06
C PHE A 188 -9.41 4.67 12.40
N TRP A 189 -8.41 3.98 12.88
CA TRP A 189 -8.40 3.26 14.14
C TRP A 189 -7.31 3.82 15.06
N GLN A 190 -7.66 4.12 16.31
CA GLN A 190 -6.74 4.56 17.36
C GLN A 190 -6.80 3.58 18.53
N GLY A 191 -5.63 3.09 18.95
CA GLY A 191 -5.51 2.24 20.13
C GLY A 191 -5.99 2.96 21.40
N ARG A 192 -6.64 2.20 22.30
CA ARG A 192 -7.05 2.63 23.63
C ARG A 192 -6.96 1.48 24.63
N ALA A 193 -6.81 1.84 25.91
CA ALA A 193 -6.85 0.89 27.01
C ALA A 193 -8.10 0.01 26.99
N ASN A 194 -8.00 -1.15 27.62
CA ASN A 194 -9.10 -2.12 27.75
C ASN A 194 -9.68 -2.61 26.41
N ARG A 195 -8.94 -2.44 25.30
CA ARG A 195 -9.36 -2.76 23.92
C ARG A 195 -10.60 -2.01 23.42
N LEU A 196 -11.02 -0.93 24.11
CA LEU A 196 -12.12 -0.06 23.71
C LEU A 196 -11.63 1.01 22.72
N HIS A 197 -11.11 0.54 21.58
CA HIS A 197 -10.48 1.37 20.58
C HIS A 197 -11.44 2.33 19.89
N ASP A 198 -10.96 3.52 19.52
CA ASP A 198 -11.75 4.46 18.73
C ASP A 198 -11.61 4.11 17.23
N ARG A 199 -12.74 4.02 16.56
CA ARG A 199 -12.84 3.70 15.15
C ARG A 199 -13.81 4.65 14.47
N PHE A 200 -13.31 5.35 13.41
CA PHE A 200 -14.15 6.16 12.53
C PHE A 200 -14.00 5.68 11.11
N ARG A 201 -15.13 5.36 10.48
CA ARG A 201 -15.17 4.94 9.08
C ARG A 201 -15.90 5.99 8.26
N TYR A 202 -15.22 6.42 7.21
CA TYR A 202 -15.81 7.21 6.14
C TYR A 202 -16.26 6.26 5.03
N THR A 203 -17.48 6.45 4.55
CA THR A 203 -18.06 5.72 3.42
C THR A 203 -18.47 6.71 2.35
N ARG A 204 -18.00 6.48 1.13
CA ARG A 204 -18.29 7.36 -0.01
C ARG A 204 -19.73 7.17 -0.46
N GLN A 205 -20.46 8.26 -0.58
CA GLN A 205 -21.85 8.27 -1.04
C GLN A 205 -21.91 8.36 -2.58
N LYS A 206 -23.07 8.06 -3.15
CA LYS A 206 -23.28 8.13 -4.61
C LYS A 206 -23.07 9.53 -5.20
N ASP A 207 -23.28 10.57 -4.40
CA ASP A 207 -23.06 11.97 -4.77
C ASP A 207 -21.61 12.44 -4.56
N GLY A 208 -20.70 11.53 -4.19
CA GLY A 208 -19.30 11.79 -3.96
C GLY A 208 -18.94 12.29 -2.57
N ARG A 209 -19.90 12.65 -1.73
CA ARG A 209 -19.69 13.08 -0.34
C ARG A 209 -19.29 11.90 0.54
N TRP A 210 -18.70 12.20 1.69
CA TRP A 210 -18.33 11.23 2.70
C TRP A 210 -19.28 11.26 3.89
N ASN A 211 -19.79 10.10 4.29
CA ASN A 211 -20.45 9.91 5.56
C ASN A 211 -19.47 9.30 6.56
N MET A 212 -19.40 9.84 7.78
CA MET A 212 -18.51 9.37 8.83
C MET A 212 -19.31 8.75 9.97
N ASP A 213 -19.03 7.48 10.26
CA ASP A 213 -19.63 6.72 11.35
C ASP A 213 -18.58 6.33 12.39
N ARG A 214 -18.97 6.29 13.67
CA ARG A 214 -18.19 5.63 14.72
C ARG A 214 -18.56 4.14 14.74
N LEU A 215 -17.54 3.29 14.77
CA LEU A 215 -17.73 1.84 14.89
C LEU A 215 -17.40 1.37 16.29
N ALA A 216 -18.07 0.32 16.75
CA ALA A 216 -17.65 -0.43 17.93
C ALA A 216 -16.27 -1.09 17.68
N PRO A 217 -15.43 -1.20 18.71
CA PRO A 217 -14.10 -1.82 18.63
C PRO A 217 -14.17 -3.32 18.33
#